data_2fead845268203bff36a95f9363be64e
#
_entry.id   2fead845268203bff36a95f9363be64e
#
_cell.length_a   1.000
_cell.length_b   1.000
_cell.length_c   1.000
_cell.angle_alpha   90.00
_cell.angle_beta   90.00
_cell.angle_gamma   90.00
#
_symmetry.space_group_name_H-M   'P 1'
#
loop_
_entity.id
_entity.type
_entity.pdbx_description
1 polymer ?
#
loop_
_entity_poly.entity_id
_entity_poly.type
_entity_poly.pdbx_seq_one_letter_code
_entity_poly.pdbx_strand_id
1 'polypeptide(L)'
;MTLARIRNFSIVAHIDHGKSTLADRLLALTGTMDAKKAVDQVLDSMDLERERGITIKAHTVRLVYRARDGQEYTLNLIDTPGHVDFSYEVSRALAACEGAILIVDASQGIEAQTLANYYLAADAGLTIIPVINKIDLPAADVEATRAQITELLGLDGDEALAISAKHGTGVPEVLEAIVSRIPPPTGDPAAPLKALVFDSFYDSYQGVVVYVRLRDGRVRAGTRILLMSTGRAYEVQQIGVFTPEMRQVEELSAGQVGYLTASIKRVADAKVGETITEAARPTAAPFPGYRDAKPMVFAGLYPIEDTDYEALRDALEKLRLNDPAFNFEPETSLALGYGFRCGFLGMLHMEIVQERLEREFNLSLIVTAPSVRYRVLTTAGEILDIDNPSKLPTPDHIEQMEEPYVRSSVFVPTEFMTAIYKLAQEKRGEHRSLEYLGKRVHIRFDFPLAEIVIDFYDKLKSISRGYASFDYEFAEFRPSDLVKLDILLNGDPVDALSIIVHRDKAYERGKVLVEKLRGVIPRQLYEVAIQAAIGSRVIARETVKAMGKNVTAKCYGGDITRKRKLLEKQKEGKKRMKQVGKVEVPQEAFLTVLKS
;
A
#
# COMPACT_ATOMS: atom_id res chain seq x y z
N MET A 1 6.83 15.33 -34.97
CA MET A 1 5.64 15.70 -34.16
C MET A 1 5.95 16.99 -33.42
N THR A 2 5.07 17.98 -33.40
CA THR A 2 5.33 19.25 -32.70
C THR A 2 4.88 19.16 -31.24
N LEU A 3 5.62 19.77 -30.33
CA LEU A 3 5.27 19.84 -28.90
C LEU A 3 3.83 20.33 -28.65
N ALA A 4 3.37 21.29 -29.45
CA ALA A 4 2.03 21.85 -29.35
C ALA A 4 0.89 20.82 -29.43
N ARG A 5 1.14 19.65 -30.03
CA ARG A 5 0.15 18.59 -30.23
C ARG A 5 0.32 17.41 -29.26
N ILE A 6 1.10 17.57 -28.20
CA ILE A 6 1.27 16.55 -27.15
C ILE A 6 0.50 17.00 -25.91
N ARG A 7 -0.16 16.05 -25.23
CA ARG A 7 -0.78 16.25 -23.92
C ARG A 7 -0.40 15.07 -23.03
N ASN A 8 0.25 15.35 -21.91
CA ASN A 8 0.57 14.35 -20.90
C ASN A 8 -0.33 14.59 -19.70
N PHE A 9 -1.11 13.60 -19.34
CA PHE A 9 -2.09 13.74 -18.27
C PHE A 9 -2.28 12.44 -17.51
N SER A 10 -2.77 12.58 -16.29
CA SER A 10 -3.15 11.47 -15.42
C SER A 10 -4.63 11.52 -15.11
N ILE A 11 -5.21 10.39 -14.72
CA ILE A 11 -6.55 10.31 -14.16
C ILE A 11 -6.40 10.00 -12.68
N VAL A 12 -6.93 10.88 -11.84
CA VAL A 12 -6.95 10.74 -10.38
C VAL A 12 -8.39 10.65 -9.89
N ALA A 13 -8.65 9.74 -8.97
CA ALA A 13 -9.99 9.47 -8.46
C ALA A 13 -9.92 8.81 -7.09
N HIS A 14 -11.02 8.88 -6.35
CA HIS A 14 -11.27 7.95 -5.24
C HIS A 14 -11.55 6.54 -5.78
N ILE A 15 -11.37 5.53 -4.92
CA ILE A 15 -11.73 4.14 -5.25
C ILE A 15 -13.21 4.09 -5.68
N ASP A 16 -13.51 3.29 -6.69
CA ASP A 16 -14.86 3.09 -7.25
C ASP A 16 -15.51 4.33 -7.91
N HIS A 17 -14.83 5.47 -8.05
CA HIS A 17 -15.39 6.62 -8.78
C HIS A 17 -15.40 6.44 -10.30
N GLY A 18 -14.84 5.34 -10.83
CA GLY A 18 -14.89 4.97 -12.24
C GLY A 18 -13.68 5.38 -13.07
N LYS A 19 -12.50 5.45 -12.44
CA LYS A 19 -11.21 5.73 -13.08
C LYS A 19 -10.91 4.79 -14.25
N SER A 20 -10.83 3.47 -13.98
CA SER A 20 -10.51 2.46 -15.01
C SER A 20 -11.59 2.41 -16.11
N THR A 21 -12.87 2.61 -15.76
CA THR A 21 -13.96 2.69 -16.74
C THR A 21 -13.80 3.89 -17.69
N LEU A 22 -13.39 5.07 -17.19
CA LEU A 22 -13.12 6.23 -18.04
C LEU A 22 -11.89 5.98 -18.90
N ALA A 23 -10.82 5.43 -18.37
CA ALA A 23 -9.62 5.08 -19.12
C ALA A 23 -9.95 4.14 -20.29
N ASP A 24 -10.72 3.07 -20.06
CA ASP A 24 -11.18 2.16 -21.12
C ASP A 24 -11.99 2.87 -22.22
N ARG A 25 -12.85 3.82 -21.83
CA ARG A 25 -13.62 4.62 -22.80
C ARG A 25 -12.73 5.53 -23.65
N LEU A 26 -11.70 6.14 -23.04
CA LEU A 26 -10.74 6.95 -23.79
C LEU A 26 -9.96 6.09 -24.79
N LEU A 27 -9.53 4.87 -24.38
CA LEU A 27 -8.87 3.90 -25.27
C LEU A 27 -9.77 3.48 -26.45
N ALA A 28 -11.03 3.20 -26.17
CA ALA A 28 -11.99 2.79 -27.19
C ALA A 28 -12.29 3.93 -28.19
N LEU A 29 -12.53 5.16 -27.71
CA LEU A 29 -12.87 6.31 -28.57
C LEU A 29 -11.69 6.77 -29.44
N THR A 30 -10.46 6.57 -28.99
CA THR A 30 -9.25 6.87 -29.77
C THR A 30 -8.83 5.76 -30.73
N GLY A 31 -9.58 4.63 -30.74
CA GLY A 31 -9.25 3.48 -31.58
C GLY A 31 -7.94 2.78 -31.21
N THR A 32 -7.42 3.05 -30.03
CA THR A 32 -6.19 2.41 -29.52
C THR A 32 -6.44 0.94 -29.21
N MET A 33 -7.69 0.58 -28.94
CA MET A 33 -8.15 -0.79 -28.77
C MET A 33 -9.19 -1.19 -29.80
N ASP A 34 -9.09 -2.44 -30.27
CA ASP A 34 -10.11 -3.05 -31.12
C ASP A 34 -11.36 -3.35 -30.27
N ALA A 35 -12.50 -2.77 -30.63
CA ALA A 35 -13.78 -2.94 -29.91
C ALA A 35 -14.19 -4.41 -29.71
N LYS A 36 -13.65 -5.33 -30.52
CA LYS A 36 -13.87 -6.78 -30.43
C LYS A 36 -12.98 -7.50 -29.41
N LYS A 37 -11.92 -6.85 -28.95
CA LYS A 37 -10.97 -7.36 -27.92
C LYS A 37 -11.10 -6.63 -26.59
N ALA A 38 -12.13 -5.80 -26.43
CA ALA A 38 -12.35 -5.03 -25.21
C ALA A 38 -12.63 -5.99 -24.03
N VAL A 39 -11.60 -6.24 -23.25
CA VAL A 39 -11.71 -6.78 -21.89
C VAL A 39 -11.93 -5.56 -20.99
N ASP A 40 -12.82 -5.65 -20.02
CA ASP A 40 -12.99 -4.59 -19.03
C ASP A 40 -11.68 -4.40 -18.25
N GLN A 41 -11.33 -3.16 -17.92
CA GLN A 41 -10.12 -2.80 -17.16
C GLN A 41 -8.81 -3.21 -17.86
N VAL A 42 -8.65 -2.79 -19.10
CA VAL A 42 -7.48 -3.16 -19.94
C VAL A 42 -6.15 -2.70 -19.39
N LEU A 43 -6.14 -1.56 -18.69
CA LEU A 43 -4.92 -1.03 -18.07
C LEU A 43 -4.56 -1.77 -16.77
N ASP A 44 -5.52 -2.39 -16.10
CA ASP A 44 -5.26 -3.20 -14.92
C ASP A 44 -4.69 -4.56 -15.37
N SER A 45 -3.36 -4.64 -15.49
CA SER A 45 -2.66 -5.77 -16.11
C SER A 45 -2.53 -6.99 -15.18
N MET A 46 -2.61 -6.78 -13.87
CA MET A 46 -2.54 -7.84 -12.87
C MET A 46 -3.91 -8.45 -12.60
N ASP A 47 -3.98 -9.77 -12.43
CA ASP A 47 -5.23 -10.42 -12.01
C ASP A 47 -5.74 -9.88 -10.66
N LEU A 48 -4.83 -9.53 -9.75
CA LEU A 48 -5.14 -8.90 -8.47
C LEU A 48 -5.81 -7.52 -8.60
N GLU A 49 -5.39 -6.70 -9.57
CA GLU A 49 -6.02 -5.41 -9.86
C GLU A 49 -7.47 -5.59 -10.27
N ARG A 50 -7.73 -6.55 -11.16
CA ARG A 50 -9.08 -6.86 -11.66
C ARG A 50 -9.97 -7.47 -10.58
N GLU A 51 -9.45 -8.42 -9.79
CA GLU A 51 -10.18 -9.06 -8.69
C GLU A 51 -10.58 -8.06 -7.60
N ARG A 52 -9.67 -7.13 -7.26
CA ARG A 52 -9.90 -6.15 -6.20
C ARG A 52 -10.55 -4.84 -6.70
N GLY A 53 -10.63 -4.66 -8.02
CA GLY A 53 -11.19 -3.45 -8.64
C GLY A 53 -10.35 -2.19 -8.38
N ILE A 54 -9.05 -2.33 -8.14
CA ILE A 54 -8.13 -1.23 -7.83
C ILE A 54 -6.90 -1.30 -8.72
N THR A 55 -6.42 -0.15 -9.19
CA THR A 55 -5.12 -0.05 -9.84
C THR A 55 -4.02 -0.07 -8.77
N ILE A 56 -3.08 -0.98 -8.90
CA ILE A 56 -1.94 -1.15 -7.98
C ILE A 56 -0.72 -0.43 -8.54
N LYS A 57 -0.45 -0.59 -9.84
CA LYS A 57 0.71 -0.03 -10.52
C LYS A 57 0.31 1.00 -11.56
N ALA A 58 1.12 2.06 -11.70
CA ALA A 58 0.90 3.06 -12.75
C ALA A 58 1.13 2.45 -14.14
N HIS A 59 0.22 2.72 -15.06
CA HIS A 59 0.31 2.31 -16.46
C HIS A 59 0.34 3.52 -17.38
N THR A 60 1.14 3.44 -18.43
CA THR A 60 1.27 4.53 -19.42
C THR A 60 0.80 4.05 -20.77
N VAL A 61 -0.08 4.82 -21.40
CA VAL A 61 -0.57 4.54 -22.75
C VAL A 61 -0.57 5.79 -23.61
N ARG A 62 -0.06 5.64 -24.84
CA ARG A 62 -0.14 6.66 -25.87
C ARG A 62 -1.41 6.47 -26.70
N LEU A 63 -2.24 7.51 -26.74
CA LEU A 63 -3.45 7.60 -27.55
C LEU A 63 -3.20 8.58 -28.70
N VAL A 64 -3.83 8.31 -29.83
CA VAL A 64 -3.87 9.26 -30.96
C VAL A 64 -5.31 9.73 -31.14
N TYR A 65 -5.53 11.01 -30.99
CA TYR A 65 -6.87 11.60 -31.03
C TYR A 65 -6.97 12.67 -32.11
N ARG A 66 -7.98 12.56 -32.97
CA ARG A 66 -8.32 13.58 -33.94
C ARG A 66 -9.39 14.49 -33.33
N ALA A 67 -8.98 15.68 -32.92
CA ALA A 67 -9.85 16.66 -32.27
C ALA A 67 -10.83 17.36 -33.27
N ARG A 68 -11.81 18.08 -32.72
CA ARG A 68 -12.80 18.81 -33.50
C ARG A 68 -12.19 19.90 -34.37
N ASP A 69 -10.99 20.40 -34.06
CA ASP A 69 -10.22 21.34 -34.90
C ASP A 69 -9.62 20.68 -36.15
N GLY A 70 -9.84 19.38 -36.34
CA GLY A 70 -9.34 18.58 -37.44
C GLY A 70 -7.88 18.14 -37.31
N GLN A 71 -7.19 18.53 -36.24
CA GLN A 71 -5.80 18.17 -35.99
C GLN A 71 -5.67 16.85 -35.19
N GLU A 72 -4.54 16.20 -35.40
CA GLU A 72 -4.20 14.97 -34.65
C GLU A 72 -3.31 15.32 -33.47
N TYR A 73 -3.71 14.87 -32.29
CA TYR A 73 -3.01 15.04 -31.02
C TYR A 73 -2.50 13.70 -30.49
N THR A 74 -1.34 13.73 -29.87
CA THR A 74 -0.82 12.62 -29.08
C THR A 74 -1.16 12.87 -27.62
N LEU A 75 -1.95 12.00 -27.05
CA LEU A 75 -2.36 12.03 -25.66
C LEU A 75 -1.62 10.91 -24.93
N ASN A 76 -0.75 11.23 -23.97
CA ASN A 76 -0.10 10.24 -23.11
C ASN A 76 -0.87 10.20 -21.81
N LEU A 77 -1.65 9.13 -21.62
CA LEU A 77 -2.33 8.83 -20.36
C LEU A 77 -1.36 8.10 -19.45
N ILE A 78 -1.18 8.59 -18.24
CA ILE A 78 -0.47 7.92 -17.15
C ILE A 78 -1.51 7.58 -16.10
N ASP A 79 -1.97 6.33 -16.07
CA ASP A 79 -2.95 5.85 -15.11
C ASP A 79 -2.30 5.65 -13.75
N THR A 80 -2.97 6.05 -12.66
CA THR A 80 -2.41 6.07 -11.31
C THR A 80 -3.27 5.27 -10.34
N PRO A 81 -2.67 4.67 -9.29
CA PRO A 81 -3.44 4.09 -8.19
C PRO A 81 -4.35 5.13 -7.53
N GLY A 82 -5.47 4.67 -6.95
CA GLY A 82 -6.40 5.54 -6.21
C GLY A 82 -6.28 5.42 -4.69
N HIS A 83 -5.54 4.46 -4.17
CA HIS A 83 -5.46 4.16 -2.73
C HIS A 83 -4.34 4.92 -2.03
N VAL A 84 -4.56 5.30 -0.75
CA VAL A 84 -3.59 6.06 0.07
C VAL A 84 -2.21 5.40 0.17
N ASP A 85 -2.15 4.07 0.29
CA ASP A 85 -0.90 3.32 0.38
C ASP A 85 0.01 3.56 -0.85
N PHE A 86 -0.57 3.93 -1.99
CA PHE A 86 0.15 4.19 -3.25
C PHE A 86 0.31 5.67 -3.60
N SER A 87 0.10 6.57 -2.65
CA SER A 87 0.24 8.04 -2.86
C SER A 87 1.62 8.42 -3.42
N TYR A 88 2.65 7.67 -3.08
CA TYR A 88 4.00 7.82 -3.61
C TYR A 88 4.07 7.56 -5.13
N GLU A 89 3.36 6.53 -5.62
CA GLU A 89 3.27 6.23 -7.07
C GLU A 89 2.48 7.29 -7.80
N VAL A 90 1.38 7.79 -7.18
CA VAL A 90 0.60 8.90 -7.72
C VAL A 90 1.47 10.13 -7.92
N SER A 91 2.23 10.54 -6.91
CA SER A 91 3.09 11.73 -6.99
C SER A 91 4.14 11.65 -8.10
N ARG A 92 4.70 10.46 -8.33
CA ARG A 92 5.68 10.21 -9.42
C ARG A 92 5.06 10.31 -10.81
N ALA A 93 3.90 9.71 -10.98
CA ALA A 93 3.16 9.74 -12.23
C ALA A 93 2.74 11.18 -12.57
N LEU A 94 2.24 11.93 -11.59
CA LEU A 94 1.85 13.33 -11.76
C LEU A 94 3.03 14.22 -12.18
N ALA A 95 4.23 14.00 -11.68
CA ALA A 95 5.42 14.75 -12.08
C ALA A 95 5.83 14.56 -13.56
N ALA A 96 5.30 13.53 -14.23
CA ALA A 96 5.48 13.31 -15.66
C ALA A 96 4.38 13.97 -16.54
N CYS A 97 3.40 14.63 -15.93
CA CYS A 97 2.22 15.21 -16.56
C CYS A 97 2.23 16.73 -16.58
N GLU A 98 1.41 17.33 -17.46
CA GLU A 98 1.05 18.74 -17.47
C GLU A 98 -0.39 18.96 -17.00
N GLY A 99 -1.21 17.90 -16.91
CA GLY A 99 -2.57 18.00 -16.43
C GLY A 99 -3.07 16.74 -15.73
N ALA A 100 -4.17 16.88 -15.01
CA ALA A 100 -4.85 15.78 -14.34
C ALA A 100 -6.38 15.88 -14.54
N ILE A 101 -7.02 14.75 -14.78
CA ILE A 101 -8.47 14.62 -14.74
C ILE A 101 -8.83 14.16 -13.32
N LEU A 102 -9.60 14.97 -12.61
CA LEU A 102 -10.09 14.64 -11.27
C LEU A 102 -11.52 14.14 -11.37
N ILE A 103 -11.73 12.84 -11.13
CA ILE A 103 -13.05 12.22 -11.20
C ILE A 103 -13.73 12.26 -9.84
N VAL A 104 -14.96 12.73 -9.81
CA VAL A 104 -15.85 12.74 -8.65
C VAL A 104 -17.13 11.99 -9.01
N ASP A 105 -17.57 11.06 -8.15
CA ASP A 105 -18.83 10.35 -8.31
C ASP A 105 -20.01 11.27 -7.96
N ALA A 106 -20.96 11.47 -8.87
CA ALA A 106 -22.13 12.31 -8.66
C ALA A 106 -23.05 11.85 -7.50
N SER A 107 -22.96 10.58 -7.09
CA SER A 107 -23.78 10.03 -6.00
C SER A 107 -23.11 10.12 -4.64
N GLN A 108 -21.75 10.17 -4.62
CA GLN A 108 -20.97 10.17 -3.37
C GLN A 108 -20.35 11.55 -3.08
N GLY A 109 -20.10 12.35 -4.13
CA GLY A 109 -19.44 13.65 -4.02
C GLY A 109 -17.94 13.51 -3.72
N ILE A 110 -17.34 14.57 -3.14
CA ILE A 110 -15.94 14.59 -2.77
C ILE A 110 -15.71 13.71 -1.54
N GLU A 111 -14.67 12.88 -1.62
CA GLU A 111 -14.24 11.97 -0.57
C GLU A 111 -12.77 12.23 -0.17
N ALA A 112 -12.28 11.57 0.89
CA ALA A 112 -10.95 11.83 1.47
C ALA A 112 -9.82 11.72 0.43
N GLN A 113 -9.81 10.64 -0.34
CA GLN A 113 -8.79 10.42 -1.39
C GLN A 113 -8.93 11.39 -2.58
N THR A 114 -10.16 11.86 -2.88
CA THR A 114 -10.36 12.90 -3.89
C THR A 114 -9.60 14.16 -3.51
N LEU A 115 -9.72 14.57 -2.24
CA LEU A 115 -9.06 15.76 -1.70
C LEU A 115 -7.53 15.57 -1.67
N ALA A 116 -7.05 14.43 -1.17
CA ALA A 116 -5.62 14.11 -1.14
C ALA A 116 -4.99 14.12 -2.54
N ASN A 117 -5.62 13.46 -3.50
CA ASN A 117 -5.17 13.43 -4.89
C ASN A 117 -5.22 14.82 -5.58
N TYR A 118 -6.23 15.64 -5.23
CA TYR A 118 -6.29 17.02 -5.67
C TYR A 118 -5.08 17.82 -5.20
N TYR A 119 -4.73 17.75 -3.91
CA TYR A 119 -3.56 18.46 -3.39
C TYR A 119 -2.27 17.98 -4.03
N LEU A 120 -2.08 16.67 -4.24
CA LEU A 120 -0.90 16.15 -4.94
C LEU A 120 -0.79 16.71 -6.37
N ALA A 121 -1.91 16.82 -7.09
CA ALA A 121 -1.93 17.40 -8.45
C ALA A 121 -1.68 18.90 -8.43
N ALA A 122 -2.25 19.63 -7.47
CA ALA A 122 -2.07 21.06 -7.30
C ALA A 122 -0.64 21.42 -6.90
N ASP A 123 -0.04 20.68 -5.97
CA ASP A 123 1.36 20.85 -5.55
C ASP A 123 2.34 20.55 -6.69
N ALA A 124 1.98 19.64 -7.60
CA ALA A 124 2.73 19.37 -8.82
C ALA A 124 2.55 20.48 -9.90
N GLY A 125 1.69 21.48 -9.66
CA GLY A 125 1.44 22.59 -10.58
C GLY A 125 0.65 22.19 -11.84
N LEU A 126 -0.15 21.13 -11.77
CA LEU A 126 -0.90 20.61 -12.92
C LEU A 126 -2.19 21.40 -13.18
N THR A 127 -2.58 21.47 -14.46
CA THR A 127 -3.92 21.90 -14.83
C THR A 127 -4.92 20.79 -14.50
N ILE A 128 -5.86 21.07 -13.59
CA ILE A 128 -6.84 20.08 -13.12
C ILE A 128 -8.17 20.28 -13.84
N ILE A 129 -8.68 19.22 -14.47
CA ILE A 129 -10.00 19.20 -15.12
C ILE A 129 -10.94 18.39 -14.23
N PRO A 130 -11.91 19.01 -13.54
CA PRO A 130 -12.90 18.28 -12.75
C PRO A 130 -13.91 17.58 -13.66
N VAL A 131 -14.20 16.31 -13.35
CA VAL A 131 -15.13 15.46 -14.10
C VAL A 131 -16.08 14.79 -13.11
N ILE A 132 -17.37 15.04 -13.24
CA ILE A 132 -18.44 14.44 -12.44
C ILE A 132 -18.95 13.21 -13.17
N ASN A 133 -18.68 12.03 -12.63
CA ASN A 133 -19.02 10.75 -13.23
C ASN A 133 -20.27 10.12 -12.60
N LYS A 134 -20.80 9.09 -13.25
CA LYS A 134 -21.96 8.30 -12.85
C LYS A 134 -23.27 9.10 -12.78
N ILE A 135 -23.44 10.05 -13.66
CA ILE A 135 -24.68 10.84 -13.77
C ILE A 135 -25.92 10.00 -14.14
N ASP A 136 -25.70 8.77 -14.56
CA ASP A 136 -26.74 7.77 -14.88
C ASP A 136 -27.36 7.12 -13.65
N LEU A 137 -26.77 7.27 -12.46
CA LEU A 137 -27.30 6.69 -11.24
C LEU A 137 -28.51 7.49 -10.70
N PRO A 138 -29.55 6.82 -10.17
CA PRO A 138 -30.72 7.51 -9.58
C PRO A 138 -30.36 8.43 -8.39
N ALA A 139 -29.27 8.16 -7.70
CA ALA A 139 -28.79 8.94 -6.56
C ALA A 139 -27.80 10.07 -6.96
N ALA A 140 -27.55 10.25 -8.26
CA ALA A 140 -26.65 11.28 -8.73
C ALA A 140 -27.20 12.69 -8.47
N ASP A 141 -26.36 13.54 -7.85
CA ASP A 141 -26.66 14.97 -7.63
C ASP A 141 -25.49 15.81 -8.17
N VAL A 142 -25.61 16.17 -9.43
CA VAL A 142 -24.57 16.91 -10.18
C VAL A 142 -24.38 18.31 -9.59
N GLU A 143 -25.48 18.99 -9.23
CA GLU A 143 -25.41 20.37 -8.73
C GLU A 143 -24.77 20.42 -7.34
N ALA A 144 -25.13 19.50 -6.44
CA ALA A 144 -24.49 19.40 -5.15
C ALA A 144 -22.99 19.06 -5.29
N THR A 145 -22.62 18.23 -6.26
CA THR A 145 -21.21 17.88 -6.52
C THR A 145 -20.44 19.08 -7.08
N ARG A 146 -21.03 19.89 -7.97
CA ARG A 146 -20.45 21.15 -8.47
C ARG A 146 -20.16 22.12 -7.33
N ALA A 147 -21.15 22.29 -6.42
CA ALA A 147 -20.98 23.14 -5.24
C ALA A 147 -19.80 22.67 -4.36
N GLN A 148 -19.68 21.36 -4.11
CA GLN A 148 -18.56 20.80 -3.35
C GLN A 148 -17.21 21.02 -4.04
N ILE A 149 -17.13 20.90 -5.37
CA ILE A 149 -15.91 21.17 -6.15
C ILE A 149 -15.47 22.63 -5.93
N THR A 150 -16.42 23.57 -5.97
CA THR A 150 -16.12 24.99 -5.75
C THR A 150 -15.71 25.26 -4.29
N GLU A 151 -16.46 24.73 -3.33
CA GLU A 151 -16.26 25.01 -1.90
C GLU A 151 -14.97 24.39 -1.35
N LEU A 152 -14.70 23.12 -1.72
CA LEU A 152 -13.60 22.35 -1.12
C LEU A 152 -12.29 22.41 -1.89
N LEU A 153 -12.38 22.51 -3.21
CA LEU A 153 -11.20 22.48 -4.09
C LEU A 153 -10.84 23.86 -4.63
N GLY A 154 -11.76 24.84 -4.52
CA GLY A 154 -11.55 26.16 -5.12
C GLY A 154 -11.51 26.15 -6.64
N LEU A 155 -11.96 25.07 -7.29
CA LEU A 155 -12.11 24.97 -8.74
C LEU A 155 -13.48 25.48 -9.16
N ASP A 156 -13.60 25.95 -10.41
CA ASP A 156 -14.89 26.34 -10.95
C ASP A 156 -15.75 25.08 -11.20
N GLY A 157 -16.78 24.88 -10.37
CA GLY A 157 -17.70 23.75 -10.47
C GLY A 157 -18.55 23.78 -11.75
N ASP A 158 -18.82 24.97 -12.33
CA ASP A 158 -19.57 25.10 -13.57
C ASP A 158 -18.77 24.61 -14.79
N GLU A 159 -17.45 24.65 -14.70
CA GLU A 159 -16.56 24.07 -15.71
C GLU A 159 -16.41 22.54 -15.61
N ALA A 160 -16.94 21.92 -14.54
CA ALA A 160 -16.87 20.47 -14.36
C ALA A 160 -17.72 19.75 -15.41
N LEU A 161 -17.12 18.76 -16.07
CA LEU A 161 -17.76 17.95 -17.10
C LEU A 161 -18.59 16.84 -16.48
N ALA A 162 -19.88 16.81 -16.78
CA ALA A 162 -20.79 15.76 -16.30
C ALA A 162 -20.82 14.58 -17.28
N ILE A 163 -20.46 13.39 -16.83
CA ILE A 163 -20.32 12.21 -17.69
C ILE A 163 -20.94 10.94 -17.08
N SER A 164 -21.22 9.98 -17.95
CA SER A 164 -21.34 8.57 -17.58
C SER A 164 -20.27 7.77 -18.33
N ALA A 165 -19.18 7.42 -17.65
CA ALA A 165 -18.14 6.59 -18.25
C ALA A 165 -18.70 5.22 -18.68
N LYS A 166 -19.66 4.66 -17.91
CA LYS A 166 -20.33 3.40 -18.23
C LYS A 166 -21.05 3.44 -19.57
N HIS A 167 -21.78 4.53 -19.87
CA HIS A 167 -22.57 4.67 -21.09
C HIS A 167 -21.83 5.47 -22.20
N GLY A 168 -20.68 6.06 -21.87
CA GLY A 168 -19.90 6.88 -22.81
C GLY A 168 -20.44 8.30 -23.00
N THR A 169 -21.47 8.69 -22.26
CA THR A 169 -22.07 10.03 -22.33
C THR A 169 -21.08 11.07 -21.80
N GLY A 170 -20.85 12.17 -22.52
CA GLY A 170 -19.94 13.25 -22.13
C GLY A 170 -18.45 12.92 -22.23
N VAL A 171 -18.06 11.70 -22.58
CA VAL A 171 -16.63 11.30 -22.68
C VAL A 171 -15.92 11.97 -23.88
N PRO A 172 -16.54 12.20 -25.06
CA PRO A 172 -15.92 12.98 -26.11
C PRO A 172 -15.57 14.41 -25.69
N GLU A 173 -16.38 15.02 -24.83
CA GLU A 173 -16.15 16.36 -24.26
C GLU A 173 -14.91 16.36 -23.35
N VAL A 174 -14.65 15.26 -22.64
CA VAL A 174 -13.42 15.09 -21.83
C VAL A 174 -12.18 15.09 -22.74
N LEU A 175 -12.21 14.38 -23.89
CA LEU A 175 -11.10 14.40 -24.86
C LEU A 175 -10.84 15.80 -25.42
N GLU A 176 -11.89 16.55 -25.75
CA GLU A 176 -11.76 17.95 -26.22
C GLU A 176 -11.23 18.88 -25.11
N ALA A 177 -11.65 18.66 -23.85
CA ALA A 177 -11.13 19.41 -22.71
C ALA A 177 -9.64 19.11 -22.45
N ILE A 178 -9.19 17.87 -22.59
CA ILE A 178 -7.78 17.51 -22.52
C ILE A 178 -6.98 18.29 -23.56
N VAL A 179 -7.45 18.33 -24.82
CA VAL A 179 -6.77 19.04 -25.91
C VAL A 179 -6.73 20.55 -25.66
N SER A 180 -7.85 21.14 -25.22
CA SER A 180 -8.01 22.61 -25.15
C SER A 180 -7.50 23.21 -23.83
N ARG A 181 -7.62 22.49 -22.67
CA ARG A 181 -7.33 23.05 -21.36
C ARG A 181 -5.94 22.65 -20.84
N ILE A 182 -5.46 21.40 -21.12
CA ILE A 182 -4.12 20.99 -20.67
C ILE A 182 -3.08 21.65 -21.57
N PRO A 183 -2.08 22.35 -21.02
CA PRO A 183 -1.03 22.96 -21.81
C PRO A 183 -0.15 21.91 -22.49
N PRO A 184 0.43 22.23 -23.64
CA PRO A 184 1.44 21.36 -24.23
C PRO A 184 2.69 21.31 -23.36
N PRO A 185 3.46 20.21 -23.42
CA PRO A 185 4.72 20.11 -22.74
C PRO A 185 5.70 21.17 -23.23
N THR A 186 6.52 21.67 -22.32
CA THR A 186 7.63 22.58 -22.63
C THR A 186 8.92 21.80 -22.83
N GLY A 187 9.87 22.32 -23.60
CA GLY A 187 11.19 21.74 -23.80
C GLY A 187 11.77 22.06 -25.18
N ASP A 188 13.07 21.82 -25.34
CA ASP A 188 13.80 22.03 -26.59
C ASP A 188 14.38 20.71 -27.12
N PRO A 189 13.91 20.23 -28.29
CA PRO A 189 14.47 19.01 -28.90
C PRO A 189 15.96 19.13 -29.33
N ALA A 190 16.52 20.35 -29.43
CA ALA A 190 17.91 20.58 -29.79
C ALA A 190 18.85 20.69 -28.57
N ALA A 191 18.29 20.89 -27.37
CA ALA A 191 19.04 20.93 -26.12
C ALA A 191 19.67 19.57 -25.78
N PRO A 192 20.61 19.51 -24.82
CA PRO A 192 21.09 18.26 -24.25
C PRO A 192 19.94 17.42 -23.71
N LEU A 193 20.02 16.10 -23.88
CA LEU A 193 19.00 15.18 -23.35
C LEU A 193 18.80 15.40 -21.86
N LYS A 194 17.54 15.58 -21.45
CA LYS A 194 17.12 15.63 -20.07
C LYS A 194 15.81 14.84 -19.94
N ALA A 195 15.88 13.62 -19.42
CA ALA A 195 14.74 12.75 -19.25
C ALA A 195 14.58 12.37 -17.77
N LEU A 196 13.34 12.39 -17.29
CA LEU A 196 12.94 11.98 -15.95
C LEU A 196 12.54 10.51 -15.97
N VAL A 197 13.12 9.70 -15.10
CA VAL A 197 12.65 8.35 -14.80
C VAL A 197 11.50 8.46 -13.80
N PHE A 198 10.27 8.10 -14.20
CA PHE A 198 9.13 8.16 -13.32
C PHE A 198 8.63 6.78 -12.88
N ASP A 199 9.01 5.70 -13.58
CA ASP A 199 8.79 4.31 -13.18
C ASP A 199 9.82 3.38 -13.83
N SER A 200 9.90 2.13 -13.37
CA SER A 200 10.70 1.07 -13.98
C SER A 200 10.18 -0.31 -13.60
N PHE A 201 10.45 -1.29 -14.44
CA PHE A 201 10.20 -2.70 -14.12
C PHE A 201 11.31 -3.59 -14.67
N TYR A 202 11.41 -4.78 -14.11
CA TYR A 202 12.34 -5.80 -14.60
C TYR A 202 11.60 -6.78 -15.49
N ASP A 203 12.08 -6.93 -16.70
CA ASP A 203 11.67 -7.96 -17.66
C ASP A 203 12.76 -9.02 -17.77
N SER A 204 12.38 -10.31 -17.74
CA SER A 204 13.34 -11.42 -17.76
C SER A 204 14.16 -11.51 -19.06
N TYR A 205 13.65 -10.95 -20.16
CA TYR A 205 14.27 -10.97 -21.48
C TYR A 205 15.01 -9.68 -21.81
N GLN A 206 14.47 -8.53 -21.42
CA GLN A 206 14.98 -7.20 -21.77
C GLN A 206 15.79 -6.56 -20.64
N GLY A 207 15.79 -7.14 -19.45
CA GLY A 207 16.39 -6.54 -18.25
C GLY A 207 15.52 -5.40 -17.70
N VAL A 208 16.17 -4.33 -17.23
CA VAL A 208 15.45 -3.17 -16.67
C VAL A 208 14.87 -2.33 -17.79
N VAL A 209 13.54 -2.22 -17.82
CA VAL A 209 12.78 -1.32 -18.67
C VAL A 209 12.47 -0.06 -17.86
N VAL A 210 12.88 1.09 -18.37
CA VAL A 210 12.77 2.38 -17.67
C VAL A 210 11.73 3.24 -18.37
N TYR A 211 10.71 3.70 -17.62
CA TYR A 211 9.72 4.65 -18.11
C TYR A 211 10.28 6.07 -18.02
N VAL A 212 10.28 6.77 -19.12
CA VAL A 212 10.90 8.09 -19.21
C VAL A 212 9.95 9.16 -19.76
N ARG A 213 10.05 10.34 -19.15
CA ARG A 213 9.47 11.58 -19.66
C ARG A 213 10.61 12.49 -20.16
N LEU A 214 10.70 12.71 -21.46
CA LEU A 214 11.71 13.60 -22.01
C LEU A 214 11.29 15.06 -21.80
N ARG A 215 12.09 15.83 -21.08
CA ARG A 215 11.92 17.27 -20.96
C ARG A 215 12.57 17.98 -22.14
N ASP A 216 13.86 17.67 -22.38
CA ASP A 216 14.68 18.28 -23.44
C ASP A 216 15.41 17.19 -24.21
N GLY A 217 15.88 17.54 -25.41
CA GLY A 217 16.70 16.69 -26.24
C GLY A 217 15.95 15.58 -26.96
N ARG A 218 16.72 14.59 -27.38
CA ARG A 218 16.26 13.40 -28.11
C ARG A 218 17.05 12.19 -27.68
N VAL A 219 16.46 11.01 -27.81
CA VAL A 219 17.14 9.74 -27.60
C VAL A 219 16.76 8.74 -28.70
N ARG A 220 17.76 7.94 -29.13
CA ARG A 220 17.63 6.85 -30.10
C ARG A 220 18.33 5.61 -29.60
N ALA A 221 18.05 4.46 -30.18
CA ALA A 221 18.89 3.27 -29.97
C ALA A 221 20.35 3.59 -30.36
N GLY A 222 21.31 3.07 -29.57
CA GLY A 222 22.74 3.39 -29.69
C GLY A 222 23.18 4.68 -28.98
N THR A 223 22.27 5.51 -28.47
CA THR A 223 22.63 6.70 -27.68
C THR A 223 23.32 6.26 -26.38
N ARG A 224 24.51 6.83 -26.10
CA ARG A 224 25.19 6.60 -24.82
C ARG A 224 24.64 7.58 -23.79
N ILE A 225 23.85 7.07 -22.86
CA ILE A 225 23.23 7.83 -21.78
C ILE A 225 24.07 7.79 -20.52
N LEU A 226 23.87 8.79 -19.65
CA LEU A 226 24.47 8.92 -18.32
C LEU A 226 23.34 9.04 -17.29
N LEU A 227 23.36 8.21 -16.26
CA LEU A 227 22.53 8.33 -15.08
C LEU A 227 23.18 9.33 -14.12
N MET A 228 22.56 10.47 -13.85
CA MET A 228 23.21 11.58 -13.18
C MET A 228 23.51 11.32 -11.70
N SER A 229 22.66 10.53 -11.02
CA SER A 229 22.84 10.22 -9.59
C SER A 229 24.02 9.25 -9.35
N THR A 230 24.21 8.28 -10.25
CA THR A 230 25.22 7.25 -10.10
C THR A 230 26.50 7.53 -10.90
N GLY A 231 26.45 8.47 -11.86
CA GLY A 231 27.54 8.74 -12.79
C GLY A 231 27.84 7.59 -13.77
N ARG A 232 26.96 6.59 -13.86
CA ARG A 232 27.15 5.43 -14.74
C ARG A 232 26.60 5.69 -16.14
N ALA A 233 27.36 5.29 -17.15
CA ALA A 233 26.97 5.40 -18.55
C ALA A 233 26.53 4.03 -19.09
N TYR A 234 25.44 4.05 -19.89
CA TYR A 234 24.89 2.88 -20.55
C TYR A 234 24.59 3.20 -22.01
N GLU A 235 24.54 2.19 -22.87
CA GLU A 235 24.10 2.33 -24.25
C GLU A 235 22.64 1.89 -24.37
N VAL A 236 21.81 2.77 -24.94
CA VAL A 236 20.38 2.50 -25.17
C VAL A 236 20.25 1.42 -26.23
N GLN A 237 19.60 0.32 -25.89
CA GLN A 237 19.35 -0.80 -26.80
C GLN A 237 18.07 -0.60 -27.59
N GLN A 238 17.00 -0.27 -26.88
CA GLN A 238 15.68 -0.07 -27.47
C GLN A 238 15.00 1.11 -26.82
N ILE A 239 14.15 1.77 -27.60
CA ILE A 239 13.23 2.80 -27.14
C ILE A 239 11.85 2.54 -27.74
N GLY A 240 10.83 2.96 -27.03
CA GLY A 240 9.46 2.76 -27.51
C GLY A 240 8.42 3.50 -26.70
N VAL A 241 7.18 3.20 -27.04
CA VAL A 241 5.97 3.72 -26.40
C VAL A 241 5.01 2.58 -26.11
N PHE A 242 4.03 2.81 -25.24
CA PHE A 242 2.98 1.85 -24.91
C PHE A 242 1.70 2.19 -25.66
N THR A 243 1.10 1.20 -26.38
CA THR A 243 -0.10 1.39 -27.22
C THR A 243 -1.09 0.20 -27.22
N PRO A 244 -1.65 -0.29 -26.14
CA PRO A 244 -1.18 -0.49 -24.75
C PRO A 244 0.11 -1.31 -24.64
N GLU A 245 0.36 -2.22 -25.59
CA GLU A 245 1.57 -3.03 -25.65
C GLU A 245 2.81 -2.19 -25.99
N MET A 246 3.98 -2.71 -25.64
CA MET A 246 5.25 -2.08 -25.96
C MET A 246 5.49 -2.04 -27.47
N ARG A 247 5.62 -0.84 -28.04
CA ARG A 247 5.92 -0.63 -29.46
C ARG A 247 7.21 0.16 -29.61
N GLN A 248 8.16 -0.41 -30.34
CA GLN A 248 9.42 0.26 -30.64
C GLN A 248 9.20 1.46 -31.57
N VAL A 249 10.00 2.51 -31.35
CA VAL A 249 10.07 3.72 -32.19
C VAL A 249 11.51 4.05 -32.50
N GLU A 250 11.75 4.84 -33.56
CA GLU A 250 13.10 5.24 -33.96
C GLU A 250 13.71 6.32 -33.05
N GLU A 251 12.87 7.20 -32.52
CA GLU A 251 13.29 8.35 -31.73
C GLU A 251 12.22 8.70 -30.68
N LEU A 252 12.66 9.05 -29.47
CA LEU A 252 11.86 9.83 -28.51
C LEU A 252 12.46 11.24 -28.43
N SER A 253 11.60 12.25 -28.43
CA SER A 253 11.97 13.66 -28.43
C SER A 253 11.36 14.41 -27.25
N ALA A 254 11.83 15.61 -26.98
CA ALA A 254 11.30 16.49 -25.93
C ALA A 254 9.76 16.50 -25.94
N GLY A 255 9.16 16.47 -24.75
CA GLY A 255 7.72 16.41 -24.56
C GLY A 255 7.11 15.01 -24.55
N GLN A 256 7.79 14.00 -25.04
CA GLN A 256 7.25 12.66 -25.18
C GLN A 256 7.45 11.80 -23.92
N VAL A 257 6.52 10.87 -23.71
CA VAL A 257 6.56 9.79 -22.74
C VAL A 257 6.81 8.47 -23.47
N GLY A 258 7.66 7.63 -22.92
CA GLY A 258 7.98 6.32 -23.50
C GLY A 258 8.81 5.48 -22.57
N TYR A 259 9.42 4.45 -23.11
CA TYR A 259 10.35 3.58 -22.39
C TYR A 259 11.70 3.49 -23.10
N LEU A 260 12.73 3.11 -22.33
CA LEU A 260 14.03 2.70 -22.87
C LEU A 260 14.56 1.47 -22.13
N THR A 261 15.39 0.69 -22.83
CA THR A 261 16.21 -0.38 -22.26
C THR A 261 17.67 -0.10 -22.56
N ALA A 262 18.56 -0.34 -21.61
CA ALA A 262 19.98 0.05 -21.75
C ALA A 262 20.94 -0.94 -21.05
N SER A 263 20.67 -2.25 -21.05
CA SER A 263 21.46 -3.27 -20.35
C SER A 263 21.74 -2.94 -18.87
N ILE A 264 20.86 -2.22 -18.23
CA ILE A 264 20.95 -1.93 -16.80
C ILE A 264 20.66 -3.24 -16.06
N LYS A 265 21.66 -3.76 -15.35
CA LYS A 265 21.55 -5.05 -14.67
C LYS A 265 20.84 -4.97 -13.32
N ARG A 266 20.85 -3.81 -12.69
CA ARG A 266 20.28 -3.61 -11.36
C ARG A 266 19.30 -2.44 -11.41
N VAL A 267 18.06 -2.68 -11.01
CA VAL A 267 17.04 -1.63 -10.90
C VAL A 267 17.48 -0.50 -9.96
N ALA A 268 18.26 -0.83 -8.93
CA ALA A 268 18.86 0.15 -8.04
C ALA A 268 19.74 1.21 -8.74
N ASP A 269 20.21 0.92 -9.97
CA ASP A 269 20.99 1.88 -10.75
C ASP A 269 20.10 2.87 -11.53
N ALA A 270 18.85 2.49 -11.86
CA ALA A 270 17.85 3.33 -12.52
C ALA A 270 16.69 3.63 -11.57
N LYS A 271 17.02 4.31 -10.47
CA LYS A 271 16.01 4.68 -9.46
C LYS A 271 14.94 5.59 -10.07
N VAL A 272 13.73 5.46 -9.58
CA VAL A 272 12.67 6.41 -9.90
C VAL A 272 13.07 7.80 -9.36
N GLY A 273 12.88 8.84 -10.21
CA GLY A 273 13.41 10.19 -9.94
C GLY A 273 14.81 10.44 -10.49
N GLU A 274 15.44 9.41 -11.08
CA GLU A 274 16.72 9.56 -11.76
C GLU A 274 16.60 10.49 -12.97
N THR A 275 17.65 11.24 -13.23
CA THR A 275 17.79 12.06 -14.44
C THR A 275 18.70 11.36 -15.43
N ILE A 276 18.17 11.06 -16.61
CA ILE A 276 18.93 10.52 -17.74
C ILE A 276 19.35 11.67 -18.63
N THR A 277 20.65 11.72 -18.98
CA THR A 277 21.22 12.65 -19.92
C THR A 277 22.10 11.95 -20.95
N GLU A 278 22.54 12.66 -21.99
CA GLU A 278 23.51 12.18 -22.97
C GLU A 278 24.92 12.25 -22.40
N ALA A 279 25.69 11.15 -22.44
CA ALA A 279 27.04 11.09 -21.85
C ALA A 279 28.01 12.05 -22.53
N ALA A 280 27.86 12.29 -23.84
CA ALA A 280 28.72 13.20 -24.60
C ALA A 280 28.43 14.68 -24.37
N ARG A 281 27.17 15.00 -24.01
CA ARG A 281 26.68 16.36 -23.81
C ARG A 281 25.68 16.38 -22.64
N PRO A 282 26.16 16.24 -21.38
CA PRO A 282 25.28 16.14 -20.23
C PRO A 282 24.55 17.47 -19.96
N THR A 283 23.30 17.36 -19.47
CA THR A 283 22.56 18.52 -18.96
C THR A 283 23.23 19.10 -17.72
N ALA A 284 23.08 20.42 -17.51
CA ALA A 284 23.76 21.13 -16.43
C ALA A 284 23.28 20.74 -15.03
N ALA A 285 21.98 20.39 -14.87
CA ALA A 285 21.41 20.06 -13.57
C ALA A 285 20.39 18.92 -13.67
N PRO A 286 20.40 17.98 -12.69
CA PRO A 286 19.39 16.94 -12.61
C PRO A 286 17.99 17.54 -12.28
N PHE A 287 16.96 16.71 -12.39
CA PHE A 287 15.69 16.98 -11.74
C PHE A 287 15.86 16.93 -10.21
N PRO A 288 14.98 17.57 -9.42
CA PRO A 288 15.09 17.58 -7.95
C PRO A 288 15.00 16.18 -7.31
N GLY A 289 14.64 15.16 -8.10
CA GLY A 289 14.43 13.79 -7.60
C GLY A 289 13.16 13.63 -6.79
N TYR A 290 12.89 12.39 -6.39
CA TYR A 290 11.79 12.08 -5.47
C TYR A 290 12.32 11.79 -4.08
N ARG A 291 11.49 12.03 -3.07
CA ARG A 291 11.77 11.52 -1.73
C ARG A 291 11.60 10.00 -1.74
N ASP A 292 12.51 9.27 -1.08
CA ASP A 292 12.34 7.82 -0.93
C ASP A 292 11.06 7.54 -0.12
N ALA A 293 10.27 6.57 -0.60
CA ALA A 293 9.12 6.09 0.15
C ALA A 293 9.61 5.40 1.43
N LYS A 294 9.10 5.84 2.58
CA LYS A 294 9.45 5.24 3.87
C LYS A 294 8.39 4.23 4.25
N PRO A 295 8.75 2.98 4.51
CA PRO A 295 7.80 2.02 5.04
C PRO A 295 7.19 2.49 6.35
N MET A 296 5.89 2.29 6.49
CA MET A 296 5.10 2.65 7.67
C MET A 296 4.67 1.42 8.47
N VAL A 297 4.52 0.28 7.80
CA VAL A 297 4.07 -0.99 8.37
C VAL A 297 5.16 -2.04 8.17
N PHE A 298 5.39 -2.85 9.17
CA PHE A 298 6.42 -3.89 9.16
C PHE A 298 5.84 -5.23 9.59
N ALA A 299 6.15 -6.31 8.87
CA ALA A 299 5.79 -7.66 9.24
C ALA A 299 6.93 -8.64 8.91
N GLY A 300 7.03 -9.71 9.67
CA GLY A 300 7.91 -10.83 9.34
C GLY A 300 7.23 -11.77 8.36
N LEU A 301 7.92 -12.17 7.30
CA LEU A 301 7.51 -13.20 6.35
C LEU A 301 8.40 -14.42 6.53
N TYR A 302 7.80 -15.56 6.83
CA TYR A 302 8.50 -16.81 7.08
C TYR A 302 7.93 -17.90 6.18
N PRO A 303 8.78 -18.72 5.52
CA PRO A 303 8.29 -19.88 4.80
C PRO A 303 7.73 -20.93 5.78
N ILE A 304 6.72 -21.69 5.35
CA ILE A 304 6.19 -22.79 6.17
C ILE A 304 7.23 -23.92 6.28
N GLU A 305 7.94 -24.19 5.18
CA GLU A 305 9.02 -25.18 5.15
C GLU A 305 10.38 -24.46 5.09
N ASP A 306 11.31 -24.85 5.96
CA ASP A 306 12.66 -24.25 6.02
C ASP A 306 13.42 -24.35 4.69
N THR A 307 13.09 -25.34 3.84
CA THR A 307 13.66 -25.53 2.51
C THR A 307 13.35 -24.39 1.55
N ASP A 308 12.25 -23.63 1.78
CA ASP A 308 11.77 -22.56 0.92
C ASP A 308 12.41 -21.20 1.23
N TYR A 309 13.32 -21.11 2.20
CA TYR A 309 13.97 -19.85 2.58
C TYR A 309 14.69 -19.17 1.41
N GLU A 310 15.48 -19.93 0.63
CA GLU A 310 16.21 -19.40 -0.52
C GLU A 310 15.24 -18.98 -1.64
N ALA A 311 14.17 -19.76 -1.86
CA ALA A 311 13.13 -19.43 -2.83
C ALA A 311 12.40 -18.14 -2.44
N LEU A 312 12.10 -17.96 -1.14
CA LEU A 312 11.51 -16.73 -0.61
C LEU A 312 12.44 -15.54 -0.81
N ARG A 313 13.75 -15.68 -0.51
CA ARG A 313 14.71 -14.61 -0.75
C ARG A 313 14.73 -14.15 -2.20
N ASP A 314 14.81 -15.10 -3.13
CA ASP A 314 14.86 -14.82 -4.56
C ASP A 314 13.55 -14.16 -5.05
N ALA A 315 12.40 -14.58 -4.50
CA ALA A 315 11.11 -13.98 -4.80
C ALA A 315 11.03 -12.52 -4.29
N LEU A 316 11.47 -12.27 -3.05
CA LEU A 316 11.51 -10.92 -2.47
C LEU A 316 12.46 -10.00 -3.25
N GLU A 317 13.62 -10.50 -3.69
CA GLU A 317 14.53 -9.73 -4.55
C GLU A 317 13.86 -9.35 -5.87
N LYS A 318 13.15 -10.28 -6.52
CA LYS A 318 12.41 -10.02 -7.77
C LYS A 318 11.27 -9.02 -7.56
N LEU A 319 10.51 -9.13 -6.47
CA LEU A 319 9.47 -8.16 -6.15
C LEU A 319 10.04 -6.76 -5.92
N ARG A 320 11.14 -6.64 -5.16
CA ARG A 320 11.81 -5.35 -4.92
C ARG A 320 12.31 -4.68 -6.20
N LEU A 321 12.65 -5.47 -7.24
CA LEU A 321 12.99 -4.91 -8.54
C LEU A 321 11.83 -4.14 -9.19
N ASN A 322 10.59 -4.57 -8.92
CA ASN A 322 9.38 -3.99 -9.49
C ASN A 322 8.64 -3.06 -8.53
N ASP A 323 9.07 -3.02 -7.26
CA ASP A 323 8.47 -2.19 -6.21
C ASP A 323 9.57 -1.55 -5.35
N PRO A 324 10.00 -0.33 -5.68
CA PRO A 324 11.07 0.36 -4.96
C PRO A 324 10.68 0.83 -3.55
N ALA A 325 9.39 0.79 -3.20
CA ALA A 325 8.90 1.12 -1.86
C ALA A 325 8.99 -0.08 -0.91
N PHE A 326 9.13 -1.29 -1.45
CA PHE A 326 9.26 -2.52 -0.69
C PHE A 326 10.70 -2.74 -0.21
N ASN A 327 10.86 -2.93 1.10
CA ASN A 327 12.14 -3.20 1.73
C ASN A 327 12.08 -4.50 2.54
N PHE A 328 13.15 -5.25 2.56
CA PHE A 328 13.27 -6.42 3.41
C PHE A 328 14.71 -6.64 3.91
N GLU A 329 14.83 -7.26 5.08
CA GLU A 329 16.09 -7.68 5.69
C GLU A 329 15.94 -9.09 6.29
N PRO A 330 17.01 -9.90 6.34
CA PRO A 330 16.97 -11.20 7.00
C PRO A 330 16.57 -11.07 8.46
N GLU A 331 15.70 -11.96 8.93
CA GLU A 331 15.25 -12.03 10.31
C GLU A 331 15.25 -13.49 10.79
N THR A 332 15.48 -13.70 12.08
CA THR A 332 15.40 -15.01 12.71
C THR A 332 14.45 -14.94 13.90
N SER A 333 13.48 -15.84 13.94
CA SER A 333 12.57 -16.03 15.06
C SER A 333 12.90 -17.35 15.75
N LEU A 334 12.85 -17.37 17.09
CA LEU A 334 13.01 -18.60 17.87
C LEU A 334 11.87 -19.59 17.61
N ALA A 335 10.68 -19.08 17.27
CA ALA A 335 9.49 -19.87 17.02
C ALA A 335 9.34 -20.31 15.56
N LEU A 336 9.73 -19.46 14.58
CA LEU A 336 9.47 -19.63 13.15
C LEU A 336 10.71 -19.92 12.31
N GLY A 337 11.91 -19.91 12.90
CA GLY A 337 13.16 -20.13 12.16
C GLY A 337 13.61 -18.90 11.36
N TYR A 338 14.13 -19.14 10.15
CA TYR A 338 14.66 -18.10 9.28
C TYR A 338 13.57 -17.51 8.38
N GLY A 339 13.56 -16.20 8.27
CA GLY A 339 12.61 -15.44 7.45
C GLY A 339 13.15 -14.05 7.12
N PHE A 340 12.22 -13.15 6.79
CA PHE A 340 12.56 -11.78 6.43
C PHE A 340 11.64 -10.79 7.12
N ARG A 341 12.22 -9.73 7.67
CA ARG A 341 11.49 -8.55 8.12
C ARG A 341 11.24 -7.65 6.92
N CYS A 342 9.99 -7.42 6.61
CA CYS A 342 9.56 -6.66 5.43
C CYS A 342 8.90 -5.35 5.86
N GLY A 343 9.19 -4.28 5.11
CA GLY A 343 8.59 -2.96 5.30
C GLY A 343 7.67 -2.62 4.14
N PHE A 344 6.48 -2.13 4.45
CA PHE A 344 5.38 -1.84 3.53
C PHE A 344 4.88 -0.41 3.70
N LEU A 345 4.28 0.16 2.66
CA LEU A 345 3.66 1.49 2.72
C LEU A 345 2.42 1.51 3.63
N GLY A 346 1.64 0.44 3.61
CA GLY A 346 0.44 0.26 4.41
C GLY A 346 -0.04 -1.19 4.39
N MET A 347 -1.25 -1.44 4.91
CA MET A 347 -1.81 -2.79 4.99
C MET A 347 -2.17 -3.38 3.63
N LEU A 348 -2.78 -2.59 2.76
CA LEU A 348 -3.12 -3.07 1.41
C LEU A 348 -1.87 -3.45 0.63
N HIS A 349 -0.79 -2.66 0.75
CA HIS A 349 0.49 -2.99 0.14
C HIS A 349 1.05 -4.32 0.68
N MET A 350 0.98 -4.55 2.01
CA MET A 350 1.40 -5.81 2.63
C MET A 350 0.61 -7.01 2.07
N GLU A 351 -0.71 -6.90 2.00
CA GLU A 351 -1.58 -7.96 1.47
C GLU A 351 -1.27 -8.28 0.01
N ILE A 352 -1.06 -7.25 -0.82
CA ILE A 352 -0.71 -7.42 -2.23
C ILE A 352 0.63 -8.14 -2.39
N VAL A 353 1.66 -7.75 -1.63
CA VAL A 353 2.97 -8.40 -1.65
C VAL A 353 2.84 -9.86 -1.22
N GLN A 354 2.09 -10.15 -0.16
CA GLN A 354 1.82 -11.52 0.28
C GLN A 354 1.14 -12.35 -0.82
N GLU A 355 0.03 -11.88 -1.38
CA GLU A 355 -0.70 -12.59 -2.43
C GLU A 355 0.15 -12.80 -3.68
N ARG A 356 1.00 -11.85 -4.04
CA ARG A 356 1.95 -12.00 -5.16
C ARG A 356 2.99 -13.10 -4.88
N LEU A 357 3.54 -13.15 -3.66
CA LEU A 357 4.46 -14.21 -3.26
C LEU A 357 3.80 -15.60 -3.33
N GLU A 358 2.55 -15.69 -2.88
CA GLU A 358 1.79 -16.93 -2.91
C GLU A 358 1.41 -17.36 -4.33
N ARG A 359 0.95 -16.44 -5.18
CA ARG A 359 0.42 -16.76 -6.53
C ARG A 359 1.50 -16.81 -7.61
N GLU A 360 2.41 -15.82 -7.64
CA GLU A 360 3.42 -15.73 -8.72
C GLU A 360 4.61 -16.67 -8.46
N PHE A 361 4.94 -16.92 -7.18
CA PHE A 361 6.11 -17.71 -6.79
C PHE A 361 5.75 -19.03 -6.11
N ASN A 362 4.44 -19.33 -5.94
CA ASN A 362 3.93 -20.55 -5.32
C ASN A 362 4.54 -20.83 -3.93
N LEU A 363 4.69 -19.79 -3.11
CA LEU A 363 5.23 -19.87 -1.77
C LEU A 363 4.09 -19.94 -0.75
N SER A 364 4.26 -20.77 0.28
CA SER A 364 3.34 -20.80 1.43
C SER A 364 4.00 -20.10 2.61
N LEU A 365 3.36 -19.03 3.11
CA LEU A 365 3.99 -18.10 4.04
C LEU A 365 3.25 -17.99 5.37
N ILE A 366 4.01 -17.78 6.44
CA ILE A 366 3.52 -17.29 7.72
C ILE A 366 3.84 -15.80 7.81
N VAL A 367 2.82 -14.99 8.05
CA VAL A 367 2.96 -13.54 8.24
C VAL A 367 2.76 -13.22 9.71
N THR A 368 3.72 -12.52 10.33
CA THR A 368 3.58 -12.05 11.71
C THR A 368 2.65 -10.84 11.80
N ALA A 369 2.21 -10.51 13.01
CA ALA A 369 1.40 -9.32 13.24
C ALA A 369 2.10 -8.06 12.69
N PRO A 370 1.40 -7.20 11.95
CA PRO A 370 1.96 -5.95 11.49
C PRO A 370 2.29 -5.05 12.68
N SER A 371 3.44 -4.42 12.62
CA SER A 371 3.90 -3.43 13.59
C SER A 371 4.23 -2.13 12.87
N VAL A 372 4.29 -1.05 13.64
CA VAL A 372 4.80 0.24 13.16
C VAL A 372 6.23 0.44 13.66
N ARG A 373 6.92 1.44 13.13
CA ARG A 373 8.23 1.82 13.63
C ARG A 373 8.08 2.69 14.87
N TYR A 374 8.67 2.29 15.98
CA TYR A 374 8.77 3.07 17.20
C TYR A 374 10.16 3.70 17.32
N ARG A 375 10.25 4.81 18.02
CA ARG A 375 11.52 5.41 18.45
C ARG A 375 11.72 5.20 19.93
N VAL A 376 12.91 4.77 20.29
CA VAL A 376 13.28 4.54 21.68
C VAL A 376 14.49 5.40 21.98
N LEU A 377 14.34 6.35 22.91
CA LEU A 377 15.45 7.04 23.53
C LEU A 377 15.99 6.18 24.65
N THR A 378 17.25 5.77 24.54
CA THR A 378 17.89 4.97 25.56
C THR A 378 18.44 5.85 26.69
N THR A 379 18.65 5.27 27.87
CA THR A 379 19.31 5.94 29.03
C THR A 379 20.75 6.38 28.71
N ALA A 380 21.36 5.85 27.65
CA ALA A 380 22.66 6.29 27.11
C ALA A 380 22.56 7.48 26.16
N GLY A 381 21.34 7.98 25.86
CA GLY A 381 21.08 9.10 24.94
C GLY A 381 21.06 8.71 23.46
N GLU A 382 21.04 7.44 23.13
CA GLU A 382 20.92 6.95 21.76
C GLU A 382 19.45 6.84 21.32
N ILE A 383 19.16 7.18 20.07
CA ILE A 383 17.83 6.99 19.47
C ILE A 383 17.87 5.73 18.62
N LEU A 384 17.02 4.76 18.97
CA LEU A 384 16.86 3.50 18.25
C LEU A 384 15.51 3.48 17.53
N ASP A 385 15.51 3.15 16.25
CA ASP A 385 14.31 2.85 15.49
C ASP A 385 13.99 1.35 15.64
N ILE A 386 12.84 1.03 16.25
CA ILE A 386 12.40 -0.32 16.56
C ILE A 386 11.16 -0.66 15.71
N ASP A 387 11.29 -1.60 14.81
CA ASP A 387 10.22 -2.13 13.96
C ASP A 387 9.76 -3.54 14.36
N ASN A 388 10.58 -4.24 15.15
CA ASN A 388 10.29 -5.56 15.69
C ASN A 388 10.25 -5.52 17.23
N PRO A 389 9.15 -5.97 17.89
CA PRO A 389 9.07 -6.02 19.34
C PRO A 389 10.19 -6.82 20.03
N SER A 390 10.78 -7.83 19.35
CA SER A 390 11.87 -8.62 19.90
C SER A 390 13.18 -7.85 20.02
N LYS A 391 13.36 -6.76 19.24
CA LYS A 391 14.54 -5.88 19.28
C LYS A 391 14.43 -4.78 20.36
N LEU A 392 13.30 -4.71 21.09
CA LEU A 392 13.11 -3.69 22.12
C LEU A 392 14.10 -3.90 23.27
N PRO A 393 14.86 -2.86 23.69
CA PRO A 393 15.73 -2.94 24.86
C PRO A 393 14.97 -3.29 26.14
N THR A 394 15.69 -3.77 27.14
CA THR A 394 15.08 -4.00 28.48
C THR A 394 14.63 -2.67 29.09
N PRO A 395 13.57 -2.67 29.91
CA PRO A 395 12.97 -1.44 30.44
C PRO A 395 13.95 -0.48 31.14
N ASP A 396 14.99 -1.01 31.77
CA ASP A 396 16.04 -0.25 32.50
C ASP A 396 16.95 0.56 31.54
N HIS A 397 16.97 0.22 30.25
CA HIS A 397 17.74 0.93 29.22
C HIS A 397 16.87 1.90 28.41
N ILE A 398 15.58 2.02 28.72
CA ILE A 398 14.64 2.89 28.01
C ILE A 398 14.38 4.12 28.87
N GLU A 399 14.69 5.30 28.34
CA GLU A 399 14.32 6.57 28.93
C GLU A 399 12.92 7.00 28.46
N GLN A 400 12.67 6.93 27.13
CA GLN A 400 11.42 7.34 26.52
C GLN A 400 11.12 6.50 25.27
N MET A 401 9.84 6.23 25.04
CA MET A 401 9.35 5.65 23.79
C MET A 401 8.44 6.62 23.06
N GLU A 402 8.59 6.67 21.73
CA GLU A 402 7.74 7.45 20.85
C GLU A 402 7.07 6.57 19.82
N GLU A 403 5.80 6.86 19.55
CA GLU A 403 5.03 6.20 18.49
C GLU A 403 4.72 7.16 17.34
N PRO A 404 4.60 6.65 16.09
CA PRO A 404 4.24 7.45 14.94
C PRO A 404 2.78 7.87 15.02
N TYR A 405 2.52 9.16 14.86
CA TYR A 405 1.19 9.73 14.72
C TYR A 405 0.91 10.09 13.27
N VAL A 406 -0.31 9.91 12.87
CA VAL A 406 -0.82 10.28 11.55
C VAL A 406 -1.95 11.28 11.69
N ARG A 407 -2.01 12.24 10.77
CA ARG A 407 -3.13 13.14 10.59
C ARG A 407 -4.11 12.51 9.62
N SER A 408 -5.35 12.36 10.04
CA SER A 408 -6.38 11.71 9.24
C SER A 408 -7.52 12.65 8.86
N SER A 409 -8.14 12.33 7.72
CA SER A 409 -9.36 12.95 7.20
C SER A 409 -10.46 11.90 7.09
N VAL A 410 -11.59 12.14 7.73
CA VAL A 410 -12.79 11.29 7.68
C VAL A 410 -13.94 12.08 7.06
N PHE A 411 -14.48 11.63 5.93
CA PHE A 411 -15.71 12.16 5.36
C PHE A 411 -16.85 11.19 5.59
N VAL A 412 -17.95 11.67 6.18
CA VAL A 412 -19.08 10.80 6.56
C VAL A 412 -20.39 11.59 6.61
N PRO A 413 -21.57 10.98 6.33
CA PRO A 413 -22.85 11.61 6.58
C PRO A 413 -23.02 11.98 8.05
N THR A 414 -23.68 13.13 8.32
CA THR A 414 -23.82 13.71 9.66
C THR A 414 -24.43 12.74 10.68
N GLU A 415 -25.31 11.82 10.23
CA GLU A 415 -25.98 10.84 11.09
C GLU A 415 -25.01 9.85 11.77
N PHE A 416 -23.84 9.59 11.17
CA PHE A 416 -22.82 8.66 11.71
C PHE A 416 -21.77 9.36 12.57
N MET A 417 -21.79 10.69 12.66
CA MET A 417 -20.76 11.48 13.35
C MET A 417 -20.48 11.00 14.77
N THR A 418 -21.53 10.77 15.57
CA THR A 418 -21.39 10.31 16.97
C THR A 418 -20.68 8.95 17.06
N ALA A 419 -21.00 8.02 16.14
CA ALA A 419 -20.38 6.70 16.10
C ALA A 419 -18.90 6.78 15.72
N ILE A 420 -18.55 7.71 14.81
CA ILE A 420 -17.15 7.98 14.42
C ILE A 420 -16.36 8.54 15.60
N TYR A 421 -16.90 9.51 16.35
CA TYR A 421 -16.22 10.05 17.54
C TYR A 421 -15.97 8.97 18.60
N LYS A 422 -16.93 8.05 18.79
CA LYS A 422 -16.76 6.92 19.70
C LYS A 422 -15.64 5.99 19.24
N LEU A 423 -15.63 5.61 17.95
CA LEU A 423 -14.55 4.81 17.38
C LEU A 423 -13.20 5.51 17.51
N ALA A 424 -13.13 6.82 17.23
CA ALA A 424 -11.90 7.59 17.36
C ALA A 424 -11.39 7.59 18.82
N GLN A 425 -12.26 7.76 19.81
CA GLN A 425 -11.90 7.69 21.22
C GLN A 425 -11.38 6.29 21.60
N GLU A 426 -12.02 5.21 21.13
CA GLU A 426 -11.57 3.85 21.33
C GLU A 426 -10.15 3.61 20.75
N LYS A 427 -9.80 4.35 19.70
CA LYS A 427 -8.51 4.27 18.98
C LYS A 427 -7.53 5.40 19.36
N ARG A 428 -7.72 6.04 20.52
CA ARG A 428 -6.87 7.11 21.02
C ARG A 428 -6.74 8.32 20.07
N GLY A 429 -7.77 8.52 19.23
CA GLY A 429 -7.82 9.63 18.28
C GLY A 429 -8.05 10.97 18.95
N GLU A 430 -7.25 11.96 18.60
CA GLU A 430 -7.35 13.35 19.03
C GLU A 430 -8.08 14.17 17.98
N HIS A 431 -9.24 14.74 18.32
CA HIS A 431 -9.99 15.60 17.42
C HIS A 431 -9.21 16.90 17.12
N ARG A 432 -9.15 17.29 15.84
CA ARG A 432 -8.51 18.52 15.37
C ARG A 432 -9.49 19.54 14.83
N SER A 433 -10.33 19.15 13.88
CA SER A 433 -11.32 20.04 13.28
C SER A 433 -12.56 19.29 12.80
N LEU A 434 -13.67 20.00 12.71
CA LEU A 434 -14.94 19.55 12.17
C LEU A 434 -15.46 20.62 11.22
N GLU A 435 -15.77 20.23 9.99
CA GLU A 435 -16.32 21.07 8.94
C GLU A 435 -17.63 20.45 8.42
N TYR A 436 -18.71 21.22 8.35
CA TYR A 436 -19.99 20.76 7.81
C TYR A 436 -20.06 21.04 6.32
N LEU A 437 -20.36 20.03 5.53
CA LEU A 437 -20.42 20.06 4.08
C LEU A 437 -21.82 19.59 3.64
N GLY A 438 -22.80 20.45 3.79
CA GLY A 438 -24.19 20.12 3.56
C GLY A 438 -24.68 18.97 4.46
N LYS A 439 -24.95 17.78 3.88
CA LYS A 439 -25.40 16.58 4.62
C LYS A 439 -24.25 15.70 5.14
N ARG A 440 -23.01 16.05 4.84
CA ARG A 440 -21.80 15.33 5.27
C ARG A 440 -20.96 16.20 6.21
N VAL A 441 -20.02 15.57 6.88
CA VAL A 441 -19.03 16.22 7.71
C VAL A 441 -17.63 15.75 7.32
N HIS A 442 -16.69 16.66 7.35
CA HIS A 442 -15.27 16.39 7.29
C HIS A 442 -14.69 16.53 8.69
N ILE A 443 -14.16 15.44 9.23
CA ILE A 443 -13.59 15.40 10.57
C ILE A 443 -12.11 15.08 10.45
N ARG A 444 -11.27 15.86 11.08
CA ARG A 444 -9.83 15.58 11.16
C ARG A 444 -9.46 15.10 12.56
N PHE A 445 -8.68 14.03 12.60
CA PHE A 445 -8.12 13.46 13.82
C PHE A 445 -6.62 13.25 13.66
N ASP A 446 -5.88 13.31 14.77
CA ASP A 446 -4.55 12.71 14.87
C ASP A 446 -4.71 11.35 15.57
N PHE A 447 -4.16 10.28 14.97
CA PHE A 447 -4.17 8.94 15.54
C PHE A 447 -2.76 8.39 15.70
N PRO A 448 -2.51 7.59 16.76
CA PRO A 448 -1.36 6.69 16.75
C PRO A 448 -1.52 5.69 15.59
N LEU A 449 -0.52 5.58 14.73
CA LEU A 449 -0.62 4.71 13.55
C LEU A 449 -0.92 3.25 13.92
N ALA A 450 -0.32 2.75 15.01
CA ALA A 450 -0.52 1.38 15.50
C ALA A 450 -2.00 1.05 15.81
N GLU A 451 -2.81 2.07 16.16
CA GLU A 451 -4.22 1.86 16.51
C GLU A 451 -5.13 1.74 15.28
N ILE A 452 -4.69 2.26 14.13
CA ILE A 452 -5.52 2.29 12.91
C ILE A 452 -5.12 1.30 11.85
N VAL A 453 -3.89 0.76 11.91
CA VAL A 453 -3.33 -0.10 10.86
C VAL A 453 -4.15 -1.38 10.66
N ILE A 454 -4.66 -2.02 11.71
CA ILE A 454 -5.21 -3.37 11.60
C ILE A 454 -6.70 -3.37 11.22
N ASP A 455 -7.57 -2.76 12.01
CA ASP A 455 -9.04 -2.96 11.92
C ASP A 455 -9.87 -1.68 11.82
N PHE A 456 -9.21 -0.53 11.82
CA PHE A 456 -9.90 0.77 11.89
C PHE A 456 -10.75 1.02 10.65
N TYR A 457 -10.20 0.76 9.46
CA TYR A 457 -10.91 1.01 8.20
C TYR A 457 -12.16 0.15 8.08
N ASP A 458 -12.07 -1.13 8.41
CA ASP A 458 -13.20 -2.06 8.37
C ASP A 458 -14.29 -1.67 9.37
N LYS A 459 -13.90 -1.29 10.59
CA LYS A 459 -14.83 -0.77 11.60
C LYS A 459 -15.49 0.52 11.14
N LEU A 460 -14.71 1.44 10.57
CA LEU A 460 -15.20 2.70 10.04
C LEU A 460 -16.27 2.47 8.95
N LYS A 461 -15.96 1.61 7.98
CA LYS A 461 -16.91 1.22 6.92
C LYS A 461 -18.14 0.53 7.49
N SER A 462 -17.98 -0.39 8.42
CA SER A 462 -19.09 -1.11 9.04
C SER A 462 -20.07 -0.19 9.76
N ILE A 463 -19.58 0.71 10.64
CA ILE A 463 -20.45 1.61 11.43
C ILE A 463 -21.09 2.70 10.58
N SER A 464 -20.47 3.06 9.46
CA SER A 464 -21.00 4.05 8.51
C SER A 464 -21.79 3.42 7.35
N ARG A 465 -22.04 2.11 7.38
CA ARG A 465 -22.69 1.37 6.29
C ARG A 465 -22.02 1.56 4.92
N GLY A 466 -20.68 1.70 4.92
CA GLY A 466 -19.89 1.92 3.73
C GLY A 466 -19.74 3.38 3.30
N TYR A 467 -20.44 4.32 3.93
CA TYR A 467 -20.44 5.74 3.50
C TYR A 467 -19.25 6.56 3.96
N ALA A 468 -18.48 6.12 4.97
CA ALA A 468 -17.29 6.85 5.39
C ALA A 468 -16.12 6.63 4.44
N SER A 469 -15.43 7.70 4.07
CA SER A 469 -14.11 7.63 3.47
C SER A 469 -13.04 8.07 4.48
N PHE A 470 -11.85 7.53 4.33
CA PHE A 470 -10.74 7.72 5.25
C PHE A 470 -9.44 7.85 4.47
N ASP A 471 -8.66 8.83 4.86
CA ASP A 471 -7.31 9.05 4.36
C ASP A 471 -6.42 9.52 5.51
N TYR A 472 -5.10 9.29 5.43
CA TYR A 472 -4.16 9.72 6.45
C TYR A 472 -2.78 9.98 5.89
N GLU A 473 -2.05 10.87 6.54
CA GLU A 473 -0.64 11.18 6.26
C GLU A 473 0.19 11.11 7.54
N PHE A 474 1.46 10.77 7.41
CA PHE A 474 2.37 10.80 8.55
C PHE A 474 2.52 12.23 9.07
N ALA A 475 2.36 12.42 10.38
CA ALA A 475 2.53 13.71 11.02
C ALA A 475 3.89 13.81 11.73
N GLU A 476 4.06 13.07 12.82
CA GLU A 476 5.24 13.16 13.69
C GLU A 476 5.36 11.94 14.61
N PHE A 477 6.47 11.82 15.31
CA PHE A 477 6.60 10.92 16.45
C PHE A 477 6.24 11.65 17.73
N ARG A 478 5.48 10.99 18.62
CA ARG A 478 5.09 11.55 19.94
C ARG A 478 5.43 10.59 21.05
N PRO A 479 5.90 11.11 22.22
CA PRO A 479 6.08 10.32 23.42
C PRO A 479 4.80 9.59 23.83
N SER A 480 4.92 8.32 24.23
CA SER A 480 3.79 7.50 24.66
C SER A 480 4.20 6.42 25.65
N ASP A 481 3.30 6.09 26.58
CA ASP A 481 3.52 5.02 27.57
C ASP A 481 3.27 3.64 26.95
N LEU A 482 4.29 3.16 26.25
CA LEU A 482 4.25 1.89 25.52
C LEU A 482 4.89 0.77 26.32
N VAL A 483 4.36 -0.43 26.15
CA VAL A 483 4.89 -1.66 26.77
C VAL A 483 4.94 -2.79 25.76
N LYS A 484 5.95 -3.64 25.92
CA LYS A 484 6.00 -4.92 25.21
C LYS A 484 5.07 -5.92 25.89
N LEU A 485 4.16 -6.48 25.12
CA LEU A 485 3.26 -7.55 25.52
C LEU A 485 3.76 -8.86 24.91
N ASP A 486 4.29 -9.73 25.75
CA ASP A 486 4.79 -11.05 25.36
C ASP A 486 3.71 -12.11 25.53
N ILE A 487 3.62 -13.03 24.58
CA ILE A 487 2.79 -14.23 24.67
C ILE A 487 3.68 -15.41 25.05
N LEU A 488 3.34 -16.06 26.16
CA LEU A 488 4.08 -17.21 26.68
C LEU A 488 3.24 -18.48 26.51
N LEU A 489 3.87 -19.54 26.02
CA LEU A 489 3.28 -20.88 25.96
C LEU A 489 4.02 -21.75 26.95
N ASN A 490 3.33 -22.22 28.01
CA ASN A 490 3.91 -22.96 29.14
C ASN A 490 5.05 -22.24 29.88
N GLY A 491 5.14 -20.92 29.75
CA GLY A 491 6.19 -20.08 30.32
C GLY A 491 7.28 -19.66 29.34
N ASP A 492 7.35 -20.28 28.17
CA ASP A 492 8.31 -19.92 27.11
C ASP A 492 7.75 -18.81 26.20
N PRO A 493 8.48 -17.75 25.98
CA PRO A 493 8.02 -16.66 25.11
C PRO A 493 8.02 -17.08 23.64
N VAL A 494 6.96 -16.68 22.92
CA VAL A 494 6.85 -16.81 21.47
C VAL A 494 7.05 -15.44 20.85
N ASP A 495 8.27 -15.17 20.41
CA ASP A 495 8.71 -13.86 19.92
C ASP A 495 7.86 -13.32 18.76
N ALA A 496 7.45 -14.18 17.84
CA ALA A 496 6.61 -13.85 16.70
C ALA A 496 5.16 -13.44 17.07
N LEU A 497 4.73 -13.68 18.31
CA LEU A 497 3.42 -13.25 18.84
C LEU A 497 3.52 -12.02 19.77
N SER A 498 4.73 -11.51 20.01
CA SER A 498 4.95 -10.33 20.84
C SER A 498 4.52 -9.05 20.09
N ILE A 499 3.90 -8.12 20.82
CA ILE A 499 3.46 -6.83 20.26
C ILE A 499 3.83 -5.67 21.19
N ILE A 500 3.96 -4.47 20.63
CA ILE A 500 4.10 -3.24 21.42
C ILE A 500 2.73 -2.55 21.45
N VAL A 501 2.25 -2.23 22.66
CA VAL A 501 0.92 -1.63 22.88
C VAL A 501 0.99 -0.54 23.93
N HIS A 502 0.02 0.37 23.92
CA HIS A 502 -0.15 1.34 24.99
C HIS A 502 -0.50 0.65 26.30
N ARG A 503 0.11 1.08 27.42
CA ARG A 503 -0.03 0.45 28.74
C ARG A 503 -1.48 0.28 29.17
N ASP A 504 -2.32 1.29 28.98
CA ASP A 504 -3.73 1.25 29.37
C ASP A 504 -4.53 0.16 28.64
N LYS A 505 -4.11 -0.20 27.41
CA LYS A 505 -4.76 -1.21 26.59
C LYS A 505 -4.15 -2.61 26.70
N ALA A 506 -3.00 -2.71 27.36
CA ALA A 506 -2.24 -3.96 27.40
C ALA A 506 -3.04 -5.13 28.03
N TYR A 507 -3.82 -4.87 29.08
CA TYR A 507 -4.64 -5.90 29.70
C TYR A 507 -5.76 -6.40 28.78
N GLU A 508 -6.52 -5.50 28.17
CA GLU A 508 -7.62 -5.84 27.27
C GLU A 508 -7.10 -6.59 26.03
N ARG A 509 -6.05 -6.07 25.38
CA ARG A 509 -5.39 -6.72 24.26
C ARG A 509 -4.85 -8.09 24.63
N GLY A 510 -4.14 -8.21 25.75
CA GLY A 510 -3.59 -9.48 26.26
C GLY A 510 -4.69 -10.51 26.52
N LYS A 511 -5.81 -10.11 27.12
CA LYS A 511 -6.95 -10.99 27.38
C LYS A 511 -7.58 -11.50 26.08
N VAL A 512 -7.87 -10.62 25.12
CA VAL A 512 -8.43 -10.99 23.82
C VAL A 512 -7.51 -11.96 23.07
N LEU A 513 -6.20 -11.69 23.08
CA LEU A 513 -5.21 -12.55 22.43
C LEU A 513 -5.18 -13.96 23.03
N VAL A 514 -5.09 -14.09 24.36
CA VAL A 514 -5.03 -15.43 24.97
C VAL A 514 -6.35 -16.21 24.81
N GLU A 515 -7.51 -15.53 24.82
CA GLU A 515 -8.81 -16.14 24.55
C GLU A 515 -8.88 -16.68 23.10
N LYS A 516 -8.47 -15.89 22.13
CA LYS A 516 -8.46 -16.29 20.71
C LYS A 516 -7.45 -17.42 20.46
N LEU A 517 -6.22 -17.31 20.99
CA LEU A 517 -5.19 -18.33 20.85
C LEU A 517 -5.61 -19.69 21.47
N ARG A 518 -6.37 -19.67 22.56
CA ARG A 518 -6.96 -20.89 23.14
C ARG A 518 -7.88 -21.63 22.16
N GLY A 519 -8.56 -20.91 21.29
CA GLY A 519 -9.45 -21.50 20.26
C GLY A 519 -8.68 -22.19 19.13
N VAL A 520 -7.48 -21.71 18.83
CA VAL A 520 -6.67 -22.10 17.66
C VAL A 520 -5.60 -23.14 18.04
N ILE A 521 -4.95 -23.00 19.21
CA ILE A 521 -3.91 -23.95 19.64
C ILE A 521 -4.53 -25.33 19.89
N PRO A 522 -4.05 -26.39 19.20
CA PRO A 522 -4.62 -27.71 19.29
C PRO A 522 -4.35 -28.32 20.67
N ARG A 523 -5.29 -29.17 21.15
CA ARG A 523 -5.09 -29.94 22.38
C ARG A 523 -3.94 -30.90 22.19
N GLN A 524 -3.00 -30.86 23.15
CA GLN A 524 -1.85 -31.76 23.20
C GLN A 524 -2.03 -32.80 24.31
N LEU A 525 -1.07 -33.73 24.44
CA LEU A 525 -1.09 -34.76 25.48
C LEU A 525 -0.92 -34.18 26.92
N TYR A 526 -0.51 -32.91 27.01
CA TYR A 526 -0.38 -32.16 28.24
C TYR A 526 -1.14 -30.82 28.14
N GLU A 527 -1.34 -30.20 29.28
CA GLU A 527 -2.01 -28.91 29.37
C GLU A 527 -1.09 -27.78 28.88
N VAL A 528 -1.59 -26.93 27.99
CA VAL A 528 -0.87 -25.77 27.47
C VAL A 528 -1.42 -24.51 28.12
N ALA A 529 -0.58 -23.84 28.92
CA ALA A 529 -0.89 -22.54 29.49
C ALA A 529 -0.50 -21.45 28.48
N ILE A 530 -1.45 -20.63 28.09
CA ILE A 530 -1.28 -19.44 27.22
C ILE A 530 -1.33 -18.22 28.14
N GLN A 531 -0.29 -17.41 28.16
CA GLN A 531 -0.18 -16.28 29.07
C GLN A 531 0.23 -15.03 28.30
N ALA A 532 -0.38 -13.90 28.64
CA ALA A 532 0.08 -12.59 28.21
C ALA A 532 0.82 -11.91 29.36
N ALA A 533 2.03 -11.40 29.12
CA ALA A 533 2.89 -10.84 30.14
C ALA A 533 3.52 -9.51 29.71
N ILE A 534 3.76 -8.64 30.69
CA ILE A 534 4.56 -7.42 30.55
C ILE A 534 5.80 -7.62 31.41
N GLY A 535 6.95 -7.82 30.76
CA GLY A 535 8.17 -8.24 31.46
C GLY A 535 7.93 -9.56 32.20
N SER A 536 8.17 -9.59 33.52
CA SER A 536 7.95 -10.78 34.37
C SER A 536 6.50 -10.95 34.86
N ARG A 537 5.63 -9.93 34.65
CA ARG A 537 4.27 -9.94 35.21
C ARG A 537 3.26 -10.49 34.20
N VAL A 538 2.66 -11.64 34.51
CA VAL A 538 1.53 -12.20 33.78
C VAL A 538 0.27 -11.38 34.07
N ILE A 539 -0.37 -10.84 33.02
CA ILE A 539 -1.58 -10.00 33.10
C ILE A 539 -2.85 -10.73 32.68
N ALA A 540 -2.75 -11.72 31.78
CA ALA A 540 -3.88 -12.55 31.38
C ALA A 540 -3.41 -14.00 31.15
N ARG A 541 -4.30 -14.96 31.35
CA ARG A 541 -4.00 -16.38 31.20
C ARG A 541 -5.22 -17.17 30.76
N GLU A 542 -5.00 -18.06 29.81
CA GLU A 542 -5.94 -19.08 29.37
C GLU A 542 -5.24 -20.45 29.34
N THR A 543 -6.02 -21.53 29.28
CA THR A 543 -5.48 -22.87 29.31
C THR A 543 -6.17 -23.78 28.31
N VAL A 544 -5.39 -24.44 27.45
CA VAL A 544 -5.85 -25.52 26.57
C VAL A 544 -5.72 -26.85 27.34
N LYS A 545 -6.85 -27.48 27.59
CA LYS A 545 -6.88 -28.75 28.34
C LYS A 545 -6.19 -29.89 27.58
N ALA A 546 -5.43 -30.72 28.28
CA ALA A 546 -4.80 -31.90 27.69
C ALA A 546 -5.80 -32.86 27.05
N MET A 547 -5.39 -33.56 25.99
CA MET A 547 -6.11 -34.74 25.52
C MET A 547 -6.10 -35.80 26.61
N GLY A 548 -7.29 -36.23 27.05
CA GLY A 548 -7.46 -37.22 28.11
C GLY A 548 -7.77 -38.59 27.53
N LYS A 549 -6.85 -39.56 27.72
CA LYS A 549 -7.23 -40.96 27.58
C LYS A 549 -7.86 -41.39 28.90
N ASN A 550 -9.06 -41.97 28.88
CA ASN A 550 -9.68 -42.48 30.08
C ASN A 550 -8.96 -43.75 30.55
N VAL A 551 -7.88 -43.57 31.37
CA VAL A 551 -7.06 -44.66 31.87
C VAL A 551 -7.79 -45.53 32.88
N THR A 552 -8.94 -45.07 33.39
CA THR A 552 -9.78 -45.80 34.35
C THR A 552 -10.91 -46.58 33.73
N ALA A 553 -11.15 -46.45 32.40
CA ALA A 553 -12.27 -47.10 31.70
C ALA A 553 -12.29 -48.64 31.80
N LYS A 554 -11.10 -49.24 31.96
CA LYS A 554 -10.97 -50.70 32.12
C LYS A 554 -10.89 -51.17 33.60
N CYS A 555 -11.13 -50.27 34.56
CA CYS A 555 -11.14 -50.63 35.99
C CYS A 555 -12.57 -50.95 36.38
N TYR A 556 -12.97 -52.22 36.21
CA TYR A 556 -14.22 -52.77 36.73
C TYR A 556 -14.07 -53.05 38.23
N GLY A 557 -15.03 -52.56 39.04
CA GLY A 557 -15.05 -52.74 40.50
C GLY A 557 -14.49 -51.57 41.31
N GLY A 558 -14.83 -51.50 42.57
CA GLY A 558 -14.59 -50.38 43.48
C GLY A 558 -13.16 -50.15 43.96
N ASP A 559 -12.13 -50.67 43.28
CA ASP A 559 -10.72 -50.45 43.68
C ASP A 559 -10.28 -49.00 43.46
N ILE A 560 -10.59 -48.15 44.44
CA ILE A 560 -10.27 -46.73 44.48
C ILE A 560 -8.74 -46.51 44.46
N THR A 561 -7.97 -47.42 45.09
CA THR A 561 -6.50 -47.29 45.18
C THR A 561 -5.83 -47.46 43.81
N ARG A 562 -6.29 -48.43 43.02
CA ARG A 562 -5.80 -48.68 41.67
C ARG A 562 -6.17 -47.52 40.71
N LYS A 563 -7.41 -47.00 40.79
CA LYS A 563 -7.83 -45.84 40.01
C LYS A 563 -6.95 -44.62 40.34
N ARG A 564 -6.69 -44.38 41.63
CA ARG A 564 -5.84 -43.27 42.09
C ARG A 564 -4.38 -43.40 41.58
N LYS A 565 -3.76 -44.56 41.67
CA LYS A 565 -2.41 -44.84 41.16
C LYS A 565 -2.32 -44.65 39.64
N LEU A 566 -3.34 -45.03 38.86
CA LEU A 566 -3.36 -44.85 37.41
C LEU A 566 -3.49 -43.36 37.03
N LEU A 567 -4.31 -42.61 37.77
CA LEU A 567 -4.44 -41.16 37.59
C LEU A 567 -3.16 -40.42 37.97
N GLU A 568 -2.48 -40.83 39.05
CA GLU A 568 -1.19 -40.27 39.48
C GLU A 568 -0.09 -40.53 38.43
N LYS A 569 0.02 -41.75 37.92
CA LYS A 569 0.96 -42.09 36.83
C LYS A 569 0.66 -41.28 35.53
N GLN A 570 -0.60 -41.10 35.22
CA GLN A 570 -0.98 -40.26 34.07
C GLN A 570 -0.58 -38.79 34.29
N LYS A 571 -0.76 -38.28 35.51
CA LYS A 571 -0.38 -36.92 35.90
C LYS A 571 1.13 -36.71 35.83
N GLU A 572 1.91 -37.69 36.35
CA GLU A 572 3.37 -37.66 36.24
C GLU A 572 3.86 -37.74 34.78
N GLY A 573 3.28 -38.65 34.00
CA GLY A 573 3.59 -38.78 32.57
C GLY A 573 3.33 -37.48 31.81
N LYS A 574 2.19 -36.82 32.06
CA LYS A 574 1.87 -35.50 31.47
C LYS A 574 2.85 -34.43 31.94
N LYS A 575 3.28 -34.45 33.21
CA LYS A 575 4.27 -33.49 33.73
C LYS A 575 5.63 -33.64 33.04
N ARG A 576 6.08 -34.88 32.82
CA ARG A 576 7.34 -35.16 32.08
C ARG A 576 7.23 -34.75 30.62
N MET A 577 6.12 -35.03 29.94
CA MET A 577 5.89 -34.61 28.56
C MET A 577 5.88 -33.09 28.41
N LYS A 578 5.33 -32.38 29.39
CA LYS A 578 5.34 -30.91 29.42
C LYS A 578 6.76 -30.32 29.54
N GLN A 579 7.68 -31.02 30.21
CA GLN A 579 9.07 -30.56 30.35
C GLN A 579 9.94 -30.80 29.11
N VAL A 580 9.54 -31.71 28.21
CA VAL A 580 10.34 -32.13 27.06
C VAL A 580 9.71 -31.69 25.73
N GLY A 581 8.39 -31.53 25.70
CA GLY A 581 7.65 -31.19 24.46
C GLY A 581 7.60 -29.69 24.18
N LYS A 582 8.03 -29.28 23.00
CA LYS A 582 7.73 -27.96 22.49
C LYS A 582 6.24 -27.90 22.09
N VAL A 583 5.60 -26.75 22.35
CA VAL A 583 4.22 -26.53 21.93
C VAL A 583 4.23 -26.23 20.46
N GLU A 584 3.52 -27.03 19.66
CA GLU A 584 3.33 -26.78 18.24
C GLU A 584 2.34 -25.61 18.08
N VAL A 585 2.78 -24.54 17.42
CA VAL A 585 2.00 -23.33 17.16
C VAL A 585 1.54 -23.38 15.70
N PRO A 586 0.24 -23.59 15.45
CA PRO A 586 -0.26 -23.64 14.07
C PRO A 586 -0.24 -22.25 13.42
N GLN A 587 -0.24 -22.21 12.09
CA GLN A 587 -0.24 -20.97 11.30
C GLN A 587 -1.41 -20.04 11.66
N GLU A 588 -2.57 -20.61 11.95
CA GLU A 588 -3.77 -19.86 12.34
C GLU A 588 -3.59 -19.05 13.64
N ALA A 589 -2.63 -19.43 14.50
CA ALA A 589 -2.32 -18.66 15.70
C ALA A 589 -1.72 -17.29 15.35
N PHE A 590 -0.86 -17.20 14.33
CA PHE A 590 -0.28 -15.96 13.87
C PHE A 590 -1.33 -15.08 13.16
N LEU A 591 -2.20 -15.70 12.35
CA LEU A 591 -3.34 -15.01 11.73
C LEU A 591 -4.33 -14.47 12.77
N THR A 592 -4.46 -15.15 13.92
CA THR A 592 -5.33 -14.72 15.03
C THR A 592 -4.85 -13.41 15.65
N VAL A 593 -3.53 -13.22 15.76
CA VAL A 593 -2.94 -11.95 16.24
C VAL A 593 -3.17 -10.82 15.25
N LEU A 594 -3.14 -11.13 13.94
CA LEU A 594 -3.46 -10.17 12.87
C LEU A 594 -4.88 -9.60 12.96
N LYS A 595 -5.84 -10.42 13.43
CA LYS A 595 -7.28 -10.08 13.51
C LYS A 595 -7.72 -9.62 14.91
N SER A 596 -6.81 -9.41 15.83
CA SER A 596 -7.09 -9.00 17.21
C SER A 596 -6.76 -7.55 17.45
#